data_8344ace7652638479570626748cfc73a
#
_entry.id   8344ace7652638479570626748cfc73a
#
_cell.length_a   1.000
_cell.length_b   1.000
_cell.length_c   1.000
_cell.angle_alpha   90.00
_cell.angle_beta   90.00
_cell.angle_gamma   90.00
#
_symmetry.space_group_name_H-M   'P 1'
#
loop_
_entity.id
_entity.type
_entity.pdbx_description
1 polymer ?
#
loop_
_entity_poly.entity_id
_entity_poly.type
_entity_poly.pdbx_seq_one_letter_code
_entity_poly.pdbx_strand_id
1 'polypeptide(L)'
;MTARQAYDNLAAHGRESADLAAALSLLSWDQQVMLPPAAHPGRAAQIGALTAVMHRRGTDPRLGEWLAACEGSELTRDPATPEAANIHGWRRDYDLTVKIPEDLAVALAQAASAGQRAWELARRNNDFKAFAPHLQALLELSRRKAEALGYAGEAYDALLDGFEPGETAASVAPILAELRDATRAFVAAAKDAPAPRALPQGPYPLEAQQAFLGEITRLIGLPPEASRLDVSAHPFSTLIGPADARITVRYDAADFTKALFGAVHETGHALYSLGHDPGDARHGTPMGEYVSLAVHESQSRLWENQVARSLPFWEHVLPLAADRFAALAGFSPREAYAAVGAIRPGLIRVDADETTYNPHIVLRFELELALVRGDLAVADLPGAWNEKSRDILGVTPPSDAVGCLQDVHWSMGAFGYFPTYSLGNVYAACLFEAARSALPDLDASMAQGDFAPLLAWLRANIHEKGRLLAPRDLVAAATGQAPTAGPLIRHLQAKARAIYGI
;
A
#
# COMPACT_ATOMS: atom_id res chain seq x y z
N MET A 1 2.32 -38.96 13.32
CA MET A 1 1.26 -38.06 12.77
C MET A 1 1.30 -38.16 11.26
N THR A 2 0.17 -38.25 10.56
CA THR A 2 0.13 -38.25 9.10
C THR A 2 0.27 -36.81 8.57
N ALA A 3 0.67 -36.64 7.29
CA ALA A 3 0.76 -35.31 6.68
C ALA A 3 -0.60 -34.56 6.71
N ARG A 4 -1.72 -35.26 6.46
CA ARG A 4 -3.06 -34.67 6.55
C ARG A 4 -3.41 -34.20 7.96
N GLN A 5 -3.09 -34.99 8.99
CA GLN A 5 -3.26 -34.56 10.39
C GLN A 5 -2.41 -33.33 10.75
N ALA A 6 -1.18 -33.27 10.22
CA ALA A 6 -0.30 -32.12 10.43
C ALA A 6 -0.85 -30.85 9.74
N TYR A 7 -1.33 -30.98 8.51
CA TYR A 7 -2.00 -29.92 7.77
C TYR A 7 -3.26 -29.40 8.49
N ASP A 8 -4.12 -30.30 8.96
CA ASP A 8 -5.33 -29.92 9.70
C ASP A 8 -4.98 -29.18 11.01
N ASN A 9 -3.90 -29.57 11.69
CA ASN A 9 -3.39 -28.85 12.87
C ASN A 9 -2.86 -27.44 12.50
N LEU A 10 -2.13 -27.29 11.38
CA LEU A 10 -1.69 -25.98 10.88
C LEU A 10 -2.87 -25.09 10.56
N ALA A 11 -3.88 -25.60 9.87
CA ALA A 11 -5.08 -24.86 9.52
C ALA A 11 -5.88 -24.43 10.77
N ALA A 12 -6.05 -25.31 11.76
CA ALA A 12 -6.70 -24.96 13.02
C ALA A 12 -5.92 -23.90 13.79
N HIS A 13 -4.59 -24.03 13.89
CA HIS A 13 -3.73 -23.05 14.53
C HIS A 13 -3.76 -21.70 13.80
N GLY A 14 -3.74 -21.71 12.47
CA GLY A 14 -3.85 -20.52 11.64
C GLY A 14 -5.17 -19.78 11.87
N ARG A 15 -6.30 -20.50 11.89
CA ARG A 15 -7.62 -19.93 12.14
C ARG A 15 -7.72 -19.23 13.50
N GLU A 16 -7.30 -19.88 14.58
CA GLU A 16 -7.27 -19.25 15.91
C GLU A 16 -6.34 -18.03 15.94
N SER A 17 -5.23 -18.07 15.20
CA SER A 17 -4.31 -16.94 15.10
C SER A 17 -4.93 -15.78 14.33
N ALA A 18 -5.67 -16.06 13.26
CA ALA A 18 -6.41 -15.05 12.50
C ALA A 18 -7.51 -14.38 13.34
N ASP A 19 -8.25 -15.14 14.16
CA ASP A 19 -9.27 -14.59 15.07
C ASP A 19 -8.64 -13.65 16.11
N LEU A 20 -7.47 -13.99 16.65
CA LEU A 20 -6.71 -13.12 17.56
C LEU A 20 -6.17 -11.88 16.85
N ALA A 21 -5.68 -12.01 15.62
CA ALA A 21 -5.23 -10.90 14.78
C ALA A 21 -6.40 -9.96 14.45
N ALA A 22 -7.58 -10.50 14.18
CA ALA A 22 -8.81 -9.74 13.97
C ALA A 22 -9.18 -8.91 15.21
N ALA A 23 -9.10 -9.49 16.42
CA ALA A 23 -9.30 -8.75 17.66
C ALA A 23 -8.27 -7.62 17.85
N LEU A 24 -7.00 -7.86 17.51
CA LEU A 24 -5.94 -6.85 17.54
C LEU A 24 -6.21 -5.72 16.53
N SER A 25 -6.64 -6.05 15.31
CA SER A 25 -7.03 -5.09 14.27
C SER A 25 -8.20 -4.22 14.73
N LEU A 26 -9.21 -4.81 15.40
CA LEU A 26 -10.33 -4.08 15.98
C LEU A 26 -9.88 -3.09 17.05
N LEU A 27 -8.99 -3.49 17.97
CA LEU A 27 -8.44 -2.59 18.99
C LEU A 27 -7.63 -1.45 18.37
N SER A 28 -6.87 -1.73 17.32
CA SER A 28 -6.07 -0.74 16.59
C SER A 28 -6.96 0.25 15.82
N TRP A 29 -8.02 -0.23 15.18
CA TRP A 29 -9.01 0.60 14.53
C TRP A 29 -9.73 1.50 15.53
N ASP A 30 -10.24 0.94 16.64
CA ASP A 30 -10.94 1.69 17.68
C ASP A 30 -10.04 2.77 18.30
N GLN A 31 -8.75 2.49 18.48
CA GLN A 31 -7.78 3.47 18.98
C GLN A 31 -7.69 4.72 18.11
N GLN A 32 -7.86 4.60 16.80
CA GLN A 32 -7.75 5.72 15.85
C GLN A 32 -9.08 6.42 15.59
N VAL A 33 -10.22 5.74 15.81
CA VAL A 33 -11.54 6.21 15.38
C VAL A 33 -12.46 6.59 16.54
N MET A 34 -12.50 5.79 17.63
CA MET A 34 -13.52 5.89 18.67
C MET A 34 -12.97 6.07 20.09
N LEU A 35 -11.68 5.75 20.31
CA LEU A 35 -11.13 5.65 21.67
C LEU A 35 -11.13 7.03 22.38
N PRO A 36 -11.71 7.15 23.57
CA PRO A 36 -11.57 8.34 24.40
C PRO A 36 -10.09 8.63 24.72
N PRO A 37 -9.61 9.90 24.66
CA PRO A 37 -8.19 10.22 24.85
C PRO A 37 -7.58 9.69 26.15
N ALA A 38 -8.33 9.66 27.24
CA ALA A 38 -7.87 9.15 28.54
C ALA A 38 -7.64 7.61 28.55
N ALA A 39 -8.17 6.87 27.56
CA ALA A 39 -8.08 5.42 27.51
C ALA A 39 -6.82 4.90 26.79
N HIS A 40 -6.01 5.76 26.15
CA HIS A 40 -4.83 5.35 25.40
C HIS A 40 -3.85 4.45 26.18
N PRO A 41 -3.50 4.73 27.46
CA PRO A 41 -2.58 3.85 28.19
C PRO A 41 -3.12 2.43 28.39
N GLY A 42 -4.43 2.31 28.68
CA GLY A 42 -5.10 1.00 28.83
C GLY A 42 -5.13 0.24 27.49
N ARG A 43 -5.43 0.94 26.37
CA ARG A 43 -5.42 0.35 25.04
C ARG A 43 -4.03 -0.14 24.62
N ALA A 44 -2.98 0.63 24.90
CA ALA A 44 -1.61 0.20 24.63
C ALA A 44 -1.26 -1.10 25.38
N ALA A 45 -1.71 -1.24 26.65
CA ALA A 45 -1.51 -2.47 27.42
C ALA A 45 -2.29 -3.66 26.82
N GLN A 46 -3.53 -3.46 26.35
CA GLN A 46 -4.34 -4.49 25.69
C GLN A 46 -3.68 -4.97 24.39
N ILE A 47 -3.27 -4.03 23.52
CA ILE A 47 -2.55 -4.33 22.27
C ILE A 47 -1.27 -5.09 22.57
N GLY A 48 -0.46 -4.64 23.54
CA GLY A 48 0.79 -5.30 23.93
C GLY A 48 0.56 -6.73 24.44
N ALA A 49 -0.49 -6.98 25.22
CA ALA A 49 -0.83 -8.31 25.71
C ALA A 49 -1.19 -9.28 24.56
N LEU A 50 -2.03 -8.83 23.61
CA LEU A 50 -2.40 -9.65 22.45
C LEU A 50 -1.21 -9.88 21.52
N THR A 51 -0.37 -8.86 21.26
CA THR A 51 0.86 -9.00 20.47
C THR A 51 1.80 -10.06 21.09
N ALA A 52 1.94 -10.09 22.40
CA ALA A 52 2.73 -11.12 23.08
C ALA A 52 2.14 -12.53 22.92
N VAL A 53 0.82 -12.67 22.91
CA VAL A 53 0.15 -13.96 22.60
C VAL A 53 0.42 -14.37 21.17
N MET A 54 0.26 -13.46 20.22
CA MET A 54 0.50 -13.70 18.78
C MET A 54 1.95 -14.12 18.52
N HIS A 55 2.92 -13.45 19.15
CA HIS A 55 4.34 -13.82 19.02
C HIS A 55 4.61 -15.24 19.49
N ARG A 56 4.13 -15.62 20.68
CA ARG A 56 4.29 -17.00 21.19
C ARG A 56 3.65 -18.04 20.27
N ARG A 57 2.50 -17.71 19.66
CA ARG A 57 1.85 -18.60 18.69
C ARG A 57 2.69 -18.75 17.42
N GLY A 58 3.23 -17.65 16.87
CA GLY A 58 4.05 -17.67 15.66
C GLY A 58 5.41 -18.36 15.84
N THR A 59 5.91 -18.45 17.08
CA THR A 59 7.17 -19.13 17.42
C THR A 59 6.98 -20.53 18.02
N ASP A 60 5.77 -21.08 18.03
CA ASP A 60 5.48 -22.40 18.59
C ASP A 60 6.28 -23.49 17.84
N PRO A 61 7.15 -24.28 18.53
CA PRO A 61 7.96 -25.29 17.87
C PRO A 61 7.15 -26.35 17.12
N ARG A 62 5.91 -26.61 17.56
CA ARG A 62 5.01 -27.56 16.90
C ARG A 62 4.71 -27.18 15.46
N LEU A 63 4.74 -25.88 15.12
CA LEU A 63 4.59 -25.42 13.73
C LEU A 63 5.68 -26.01 12.84
N GLY A 64 6.94 -25.96 13.29
CA GLY A 64 8.06 -26.57 12.58
C GLY A 64 7.91 -28.09 12.40
N GLU A 65 7.43 -28.80 13.43
CA GLU A 65 7.16 -30.24 13.37
C GLU A 65 6.03 -30.59 12.39
N TRP A 66 4.93 -29.83 12.41
CA TRP A 66 3.81 -30.03 11.48
C TRP A 66 4.19 -29.71 10.05
N LEU A 67 4.92 -28.63 9.83
CA LEU A 67 5.45 -28.27 8.51
C LEU A 67 6.38 -29.35 7.95
N ALA A 68 7.31 -29.86 8.75
CA ALA A 68 8.19 -30.94 8.34
C ALA A 68 7.44 -32.24 8.00
N ALA A 69 6.31 -32.53 8.68
CA ALA A 69 5.47 -33.69 8.35
C ALA A 69 4.65 -33.51 7.06
N CYS A 70 4.38 -32.26 6.65
CA CYS A 70 3.69 -31.95 5.39
C CYS A 70 4.63 -31.92 4.19
N GLU A 71 5.87 -31.45 4.39
CA GLU A 71 6.87 -31.29 3.33
C GLU A 71 7.29 -32.63 2.75
N GLY A 72 7.40 -32.71 1.41
CA GLY A 72 7.73 -33.95 0.71
C GLY A 72 6.62 -35.00 0.67
N SER A 73 5.45 -34.70 1.23
CA SER A 73 4.28 -35.59 1.18
C SER A 73 3.49 -35.41 -0.13
N GLU A 74 2.36 -36.15 -0.27
CA GLU A 74 1.43 -35.99 -1.35
C GLU A 74 0.80 -34.58 -1.42
N LEU A 75 0.75 -33.84 -0.29
CA LEU A 75 0.18 -32.49 -0.20
C LEU A 75 1.02 -31.42 -0.90
N THR A 76 2.33 -31.70 -1.10
CA THR A 76 3.26 -30.74 -1.74
C THR A 76 3.72 -31.21 -3.12
N ARG A 77 3.18 -32.34 -3.63
CA ARG A 77 3.62 -32.91 -4.90
C ARG A 77 3.30 -32.03 -6.10
N ASP A 78 2.13 -31.40 -6.09
CA ASP A 78 1.71 -30.41 -7.08
C ASP A 78 1.73 -29.02 -6.44
N PRO A 79 2.67 -28.13 -6.82
CA PRO A 79 2.77 -26.79 -6.23
C PRO A 79 1.58 -25.86 -6.57
N ALA A 80 0.77 -26.21 -7.55
CA ALA A 80 -0.40 -25.42 -7.95
C ALA A 80 -1.66 -25.70 -7.08
N THR A 81 -1.54 -26.59 -6.09
CA THR A 81 -2.67 -26.88 -5.19
C THR A 81 -2.75 -25.89 -4.03
N PRO A 82 -3.96 -25.58 -3.52
CA PRO A 82 -4.12 -24.74 -2.34
C PRO A 82 -3.37 -25.29 -1.11
N GLU A 83 -3.32 -26.61 -0.93
CA GLU A 83 -2.59 -27.23 0.17
C GLU A 83 -1.08 -26.96 0.08
N ALA A 84 -0.49 -27.12 -1.10
CA ALA A 84 0.92 -26.84 -1.30
C ALA A 84 1.24 -25.36 -1.08
N ALA A 85 0.40 -24.46 -1.59
CA ALA A 85 0.53 -23.02 -1.39
C ALA A 85 0.43 -22.64 0.10
N ASN A 86 -0.51 -23.22 0.84
CA ASN A 86 -0.63 -23.01 2.29
C ASN A 86 0.59 -23.51 3.05
N ILE A 87 1.10 -24.69 2.76
CA ILE A 87 2.29 -25.26 3.41
C ILE A 87 3.50 -24.35 3.14
N HIS A 88 3.68 -23.93 1.88
CA HIS A 88 4.75 -23.01 1.51
C HIS A 88 4.63 -21.64 2.21
N GLY A 89 3.44 -21.06 2.25
CA GLY A 89 3.18 -19.78 2.92
C GLY A 89 3.45 -19.87 4.43
N TRP A 90 2.91 -20.87 5.13
CA TRP A 90 3.19 -21.08 6.56
C TRP A 90 4.67 -21.34 6.85
N ARG A 91 5.38 -22.10 5.98
CA ARG A 91 6.83 -22.32 6.12
C ARG A 91 7.57 -20.99 6.04
N ARG A 92 7.27 -20.18 5.04
CA ARG A 92 7.88 -18.85 4.91
C ARG A 92 7.63 -17.98 6.14
N ASP A 93 6.39 -17.88 6.60
CA ASP A 93 6.02 -17.04 7.74
C ASP A 93 6.69 -17.51 9.02
N TYR A 94 6.74 -18.84 9.25
CA TYR A 94 7.45 -19.43 10.37
C TYR A 94 8.95 -19.16 10.33
N ASP A 95 9.60 -19.40 9.19
CA ASP A 95 11.03 -19.19 9.01
C ASP A 95 11.43 -17.72 9.23
N LEU A 96 10.67 -16.77 8.69
CA LEU A 96 10.90 -15.35 8.91
C LEU A 96 10.77 -14.96 10.40
N THR A 97 9.85 -15.62 11.11
CA THR A 97 9.62 -15.34 12.54
C THR A 97 10.73 -15.92 13.41
N VAL A 98 11.13 -17.18 13.19
CA VAL A 98 12.11 -17.88 14.06
C VAL A 98 13.56 -17.53 13.75
N LYS A 99 13.86 -17.02 12.54
CA LYS A 99 15.22 -16.56 12.19
C LYS A 99 15.64 -15.31 12.95
N ILE A 100 14.69 -14.51 13.45
CA ILE A 100 15.00 -13.29 14.20
C ILE A 100 15.10 -13.67 15.69
N PRO A 101 16.30 -13.55 16.31
CA PRO A 101 16.46 -13.82 17.73
C PRO A 101 15.56 -12.93 18.59
N GLU A 102 15.07 -13.47 19.72
CA GLU A 102 14.14 -12.76 20.61
C GLU A 102 14.69 -11.41 21.09
N ASP A 103 15.98 -11.37 21.47
CA ASP A 103 16.64 -10.13 21.89
C ASP A 103 16.65 -9.08 20.78
N LEU A 104 16.85 -9.48 19.54
CA LEU A 104 16.80 -8.58 18.38
C LEU A 104 15.36 -8.11 18.10
N ALA A 105 14.37 -8.99 18.19
CA ALA A 105 12.96 -8.62 18.01
C ALA A 105 12.51 -7.60 19.07
N VAL A 106 12.89 -7.81 20.33
CA VAL A 106 12.62 -6.86 21.43
C VAL A 106 13.34 -5.54 21.22
N ALA A 107 14.62 -5.54 20.82
CA ALA A 107 15.38 -4.33 20.55
C ALA A 107 14.78 -3.51 19.40
N LEU A 108 14.34 -4.15 18.31
CA LEU A 108 13.65 -3.51 17.18
C LEU A 108 12.35 -2.86 17.63
N ALA A 109 11.52 -3.54 18.40
CA ALA A 109 10.25 -3.01 18.89
C ALA A 109 10.45 -1.79 19.80
N GLN A 110 11.42 -1.85 20.71
CA GLN A 110 11.76 -0.74 21.62
C GLN A 110 12.32 0.46 20.83
N ALA A 111 13.23 0.22 19.88
CA ALA A 111 13.81 1.26 19.05
C ALA A 111 12.76 1.92 18.15
N ALA A 112 11.82 1.17 17.57
CA ALA A 112 10.70 1.70 16.77
C ALA A 112 9.78 2.59 17.61
N SER A 113 9.40 2.16 18.81
CA SER A 113 8.56 2.96 19.71
C SER A 113 9.23 4.28 20.13
N ALA A 114 10.53 4.23 20.49
CA ALA A 114 11.30 5.42 20.85
C ALA A 114 11.55 6.31 19.63
N GLY A 115 11.85 5.71 18.47
CA GLY A 115 12.10 6.38 17.20
C GLY A 115 10.90 7.16 16.71
N GLN A 116 9.71 6.57 16.75
CA GLN A 116 8.48 7.25 16.32
C GLN A 116 8.20 8.49 17.17
N ARG A 117 8.32 8.38 18.48
CA ARG A 117 8.15 9.54 19.39
C ARG A 117 9.18 10.64 19.14
N ALA A 118 10.43 10.26 18.96
CA ALA A 118 11.50 11.20 18.65
C ALA A 118 11.29 11.90 17.30
N TRP A 119 10.85 11.13 16.29
CA TRP A 119 10.52 11.66 14.95
C TRP A 119 9.36 12.67 15.00
N GLU A 120 8.27 12.38 15.71
CA GLU A 120 7.14 13.32 15.85
C GLU A 120 7.58 14.68 16.41
N LEU A 121 8.43 14.66 17.44
CA LEU A 121 8.99 15.88 18.06
C LEU A 121 9.96 16.58 17.11
N ALA A 122 10.86 15.82 16.49
CA ALA A 122 11.86 16.35 15.56
C ALA A 122 11.19 17.00 14.34
N ARG A 123 10.17 16.36 13.74
CA ARG A 123 9.39 16.93 12.64
C ARG A 123 8.70 18.23 13.04
N ARG A 124 8.04 18.24 14.22
CA ARG A 124 7.35 19.43 14.74
C ARG A 124 8.30 20.61 14.95
N ASN A 125 9.49 20.33 15.46
CA ASN A 125 10.49 21.34 15.81
C ASN A 125 11.50 21.63 14.68
N ASN A 126 11.40 20.91 13.55
CA ASN A 126 12.37 20.94 12.46
C ASN A 126 13.80 20.65 12.94
N ASP A 127 13.98 19.60 13.75
CA ASP A 127 15.24 19.24 14.38
C ASP A 127 15.64 17.80 14.03
N PHE A 128 16.24 17.61 12.86
CA PHE A 128 16.77 16.32 12.44
C PHE A 128 17.84 15.78 13.38
N LYS A 129 18.66 16.66 13.98
CA LYS A 129 19.76 16.24 14.88
C LYS A 129 19.23 15.48 16.10
N ALA A 130 18.06 15.86 16.60
CA ALA A 130 17.41 15.15 17.71
C ALA A 130 16.94 13.74 17.30
N PHE A 131 16.54 13.55 16.05
CA PHE A 131 16.10 12.25 15.53
C PHE A 131 17.26 11.34 15.07
N ALA A 132 18.36 11.90 14.58
CA ALA A 132 19.46 11.17 13.97
C ALA A 132 20.00 9.99 14.82
N PRO A 133 20.18 10.08 16.15
CA PRO A 133 20.63 8.93 16.96
C PRO A 133 19.63 7.77 16.96
N HIS A 134 18.32 8.04 16.93
CA HIS A 134 17.27 7.03 16.86
C HIS A 134 17.25 6.35 15.49
N LEU A 135 17.41 7.13 14.42
CA LEU A 135 17.52 6.60 13.06
C LEU A 135 18.76 5.72 12.91
N GLN A 136 19.90 6.11 13.47
CA GLN A 136 21.15 5.32 13.47
C GLN A 136 20.93 3.98 14.16
N ALA A 137 20.32 3.97 15.34
CA ALA A 137 20.02 2.74 16.08
C ALA A 137 19.08 1.81 15.30
N LEU A 138 18.03 2.35 14.69
CA LEU A 138 17.09 1.58 13.86
C LEU A 138 17.78 1.00 12.62
N LEU A 139 18.66 1.76 11.97
CA LEU A 139 19.43 1.30 10.82
C LEU A 139 20.38 0.14 11.19
N GLU A 140 21.09 0.23 12.31
CA GLU A 140 21.96 -0.83 12.81
C GLU A 140 21.17 -2.11 13.16
N LEU A 141 20.03 -1.96 13.83
CA LEU A 141 19.16 -3.08 14.14
C LEU A 141 18.54 -3.70 12.87
N SER A 142 18.21 -2.88 11.87
CA SER A 142 17.69 -3.37 10.58
C SER A 142 18.76 -4.14 9.80
N ARG A 143 20.02 -3.74 9.84
CA ARG A 143 21.12 -4.51 9.26
C ARG A 143 21.28 -5.86 9.98
N ARG A 144 21.24 -5.88 11.32
CA ARG A 144 21.27 -7.13 12.11
C ARG A 144 20.07 -8.03 11.76
N LYS A 145 18.88 -7.44 11.54
CA LYS A 145 17.70 -8.18 11.07
C LYS A 145 17.96 -8.81 9.69
N ALA A 146 18.54 -8.07 8.76
CA ALA A 146 18.88 -8.58 7.43
C ALA A 146 19.88 -9.74 7.51
N GLU A 147 20.92 -9.63 8.36
CA GLU A 147 21.88 -10.71 8.61
C GLU A 147 21.21 -11.97 9.19
N ALA A 148 20.28 -11.80 10.15
CA ALA A 148 19.56 -12.92 10.74
C ALA A 148 18.63 -13.62 9.73
N LEU A 149 17.98 -12.87 8.86
CA LEU A 149 17.13 -13.41 7.78
C LEU A 149 17.96 -14.11 6.71
N GLY A 150 19.16 -13.59 6.43
CA GLY A 150 20.02 -14.02 5.34
C GLY A 150 19.63 -13.43 4.00
N TYR A 151 20.58 -13.22 3.12
CA TYR A 151 20.40 -12.70 1.76
C TYR A 151 21.46 -13.24 0.81
N ALA A 152 21.12 -13.34 -0.48
CA ALA A 152 22.05 -13.79 -1.51
C ALA A 152 22.82 -12.62 -2.14
N GLY A 153 22.20 -11.47 -2.30
CA GLY A 153 22.78 -10.26 -2.87
C GLY A 153 23.30 -9.30 -1.81
N GLU A 154 22.43 -8.49 -1.26
CA GLU A 154 22.76 -7.45 -0.30
C GLU A 154 21.74 -7.36 0.85
N ALA A 155 22.12 -6.74 1.96
CA ALA A 155 21.27 -6.64 3.16
C ALA A 155 19.90 -5.99 2.88
N TYR A 156 19.83 -5.05 1.94
CA TYR A 156 18.58 -4.41 1.54
C TYR A 156 17.57 -5.40 0.96
N ASP A 157 18.03 -6.43 0.25
CA ASP A 157 17.16 -7.46 -0.34
C ASP A 157 16.36 -8.21 0.73
N ALA A 158 17.00 -8.56 1.85
CA ALA A 158 16.31 -9.22 2.97
C ALA A 158 15.25 -8.31 3.64
N LEU A 159 15.47 -7.00 3.64
CA LEU A 159 14.51 -6.04 4.19
C LEU A 159 13.32 -5.84 3.24
N LEU A 160 13.58 -5.72 1.95
CA LEU A 160 12.58 -5.60 0.90
C LEU A 160 11.71 -6.87 0.78
N ASP A 161 12.32 -8.06 0.83
CA ASP A 161 11.64 -9.35 0.76
C ASP A 161 10.56 -9.53 1.84
N GLY A 162 10.72 -8.86 2.99
CA GLY A 162 9.71 -8.84 4.05
C GLY A 162 8.40 -8.14 3.64
N PHE A 163 8.43 -7.28 2.64
CA PHE A 163 7.28 -6.52 2.13
C PHE A 163 6.85 -6.99 0.73
N GLU A 164 7.82 -7.34 -0.10
CA GLU A 164 7.62 -7.79 -1.48
C GLU A 164 8.44 -9.06 -1.74
N PRO A 165 7.86 -10.23 -1.45
CA PRO A 165 8.55 -11.51 -1.58
C PRO A 165 9.18 -11.74 -2.96
N GLY A 166 10.48 -12.05 -2.97
CA GLY A 166 11.23 -12.36 -4.17
C GLY A 166 11.80 -11.16 -4.93
N GLU A 167 11.48 -9.93 -4.55
CA GLU A 167 12.10 -8.74 -5.14
C GLU A 167 13.43 -8.39 -4.46
N THR A 168 14.32 -7.79 -5.24
CA THR A 168 15.66 -7.35 -4.83
C THR A 168 15.90 -5.90 -5.25
N ALA A 169 16.92 -5.25 -4.68
CA ALA A 169 17.35 -3.94 -5.16
C ALA A 169 17.69 -3.97 -6.66
N ALA A 170 18.30 -5.06 -7.14
CA ALA A 170 18.67 -5.24 -8.53
C ALA A 170 17.47 -5.40 -9.48
N SER A 171 16.37 -6.01 -9.04
CA SER A 171 15.15 -6.13 -9.85
C SER A 171 14.31 -4.86 -9.89
N VAL A 172 14.30 -4.09 -8.78
CA VAL A 172 13.48 -2.89 -8.62
C VAL A 172 14.14 -1.63 -9.20
N ALA A 173 15.46 -1.48 -9.05
CA ALA A 173 16.18 -0.28 -9.49
C ALA A 173 15.96 0.10 -10.97
N PRO A 174 15.97 -0.83 -11.95
CA PRO A 174 15.71 -0.49 -13.35
C PRO A 174 14.30 0.07 -13.58
N ILE A 175 13.28 -0.51 -12.91
CA ILE A 175 11.89 -0.07 -13.00
C ILE A 175 11.75 1.37 -12.48
N LEU A 176 12.35 1.64 -11.32
CA LEU A 176 12.34 2.97 -10.70
C LEU A 176 13.09 4.00 -11.54
N ALA A 177 14.23 3.63 -12.13
CA ALA A 177 14.99 4.52 -13.00
C ALA A 177 14.21 4.89 -14.27
N GLU A 178 13.53 3.92 -14.90
CA GLU A 178 12.68 4.15 -16.07
C GLU A 178 11.51 5.09 -15.74
N LEU A 179 10.85 4.91 -14.58
CA LEU A 179 9.78 5.78 -14.11
C LEU A 179 10.28 7.21 -13.84
N ARG A 180 11.45 7.37 -13.20
CA ARG A 180 12.07 8.67 -12.97
C ARG A 180 12.31 9.43 -14.28
N ASP A 181 12.90 8.76 -15.25
CA ASP A 181 13.30 9.38 -16.52
C ASP A 181 12.07 9.75 -17.36
N ALA A 182 11.06 8.88 -17.43
CA ALA A 182 9.79 9.17 -18.08
C ALA A 182 9.04 10.35 -17.39
N THR A 183 8.97 10.35 -16.06
CA THR A 183 8.31 11.44 -15.33
C THR A 183 9.02 12.78 -15.55
N ARG A 184 10.36 12.80 -15.56
CA ARG A 184 11.14 14.01 -15.86
C ARG A 184 10.76 14.58 -17.22
N ALA A 185 10.60 13.71 -18.24
CA ALA A 185 10.18 14.13 -19.57
C ALA A 185 8.76 14.73 -19.58
N PHE A 186 7.80 14.10 -18.87
CA PHE A 186 6.43 14.62 -18.77
C PHE A 186 6.37 15.97 -18.04
N VAL A 187 7.06 16.11 -16.91
CA VAL A 187 7.14 17.38 -16.17
C VAL A 187 7.75 18.49 -17.02
N ALA A 188 8.83 18.19 -17.74
CA ALA A 188 9.47 19.14 -18.64
C ALA A 188 8.55 19.59 -19.79
N ALA A 189 7.83 18.66 -20.40
CA ALA A 189 6.90 18.95 -21.50
C ALA A 189 5.66 19.72 -21.02
N ALA A 190 5.14 19.43 -19.82
CA ALA A 190 3.98 20.10 -19.25
C ALA A 190 4.28 21.51 -18.73
N LYS A 191 5.57 21.87 -18.50
CA LYS A 191 5.97 23.13 -17.88
C LYS A 191 5.48 24.38 -18.64
N ASP A 192 5.52 24.32 -19.97
CA ASP A 192 5.18 25.43 -20.83
C ASP A 192 3.75 25.31 -21.41
N ALA A 193 3.03 24.23 -21.09
CA ALA A 193 1.66 24.02 -21.51
C ALA A 193 0.66 24.80 -20.62
N PRO A 194 -0.48 25.24 -21.17
CA PRO A 194 -1.52 25.87 -20.37
C PRO A 194 -2.00 24.97 -19.24
N ALA A 195 -1.97 25.46 -18.00
CA ALA A 195 -2.47 24.71 -16.87
C ALA A 195 -3.99 24.45 -16.99
N PRO A 196 -4.47 23.24 -16.68
CA PRO A 196 -5.90 22.95 -16.64
C PRO A 196 -6.61 23.86 -15.64
N ARG A 197 -7.89 24.17 -15.92
CA ARG A 197 -8.75 24.87 -14.98
C ARG A 197 -8.83 24.08 -13.68
N ALA A 198 -8.43 24.68 -12.56
CA ALA A 198 -8.50 24.03 -11.26
C ALA A 198 -9.97 23.84 -10.82
N LEU A 199 -10.25 22.77 -10.09
CA LEU A 199 -11.52 22.64 -9.37
C LEU A 199 -11.66 23.80 -8.37
N PRO A 200 -12.89 24.30 -8.15
CA PRO A 200 -13.12 25.39 -7.21
C PRO A 200 -12.77 24.95 -5.78
N GLN A 201 -12.27 25.89 -5.01
CA GLN A 201 -12.20 25.70 -3.56
C GLN A 201 -13.61 25.92 -3.00
N GLY A 202 -14.10 24.92 -2.24
CA GLY A 202 -15.40 24.87 -1.57
C GLY A 202 -16.24 26.13 -1.48
N PRO A 203 -17.20 26.15 -0.57
CA PRO A 203 -17.41 25.17 0.51
C PRO A 203 -18.00 23.85 0.05
N TYR A 204 -17.44 22.76 0.58
CA TYR A 204 -17.93 21.40 0.40
C TYR A 204 -18.43 20.88 1.76
N PRO A 205 -19.75 20.99 2.06
CA PRO A 205 -20.29 20.62 3.37
C PRO A 205 -20.00 19.18 3.74
N LEU A 206 -19.61 18.95 4.99
CA LEU A 206 -19.19 17.64 5.50
C LEU A 206 -20.27 16.57 5.27
N GLU A 207 -21.50 16.85 5.63
CA GLU A 207 -22.62 15.92 5.47
C GLU A 207 -22.85 15.53 3.99
N ALA A 208 -22.71 16.51 3.08
CA ALA A 208 -22.81 16.25 1.65
C ALA A 208 -21.66 15.37 1.15
N GLN A 209 -20.41 15.59 1.65
CA GLN A 209 -19.28 14.71 1.33
C GLN A 209 -19.51 13.29 1.88
N GLN A 210 -20.00 13.14 3.11
CA GLN A 210 -20.31 11.83 3.70
C GLN A 210 -21.33 11.04 2.87
N ALA A 211 -22.43 11.68 2.50
CA ALA A 211 -23.45 11.08 1.66
C ALA A 211 -22.91 10.69 0.27
N PHE A 212 -22.11 11.58 -0.33
CA PHE A 212 -21.47 11.35 -1.63
C PHE A 212 -20.50 10.17 -1.59
N LEU A 213 -19.59 10.12 -0.62
CA LEU A 213 -18.65 9.02 -0.51
C LEU A 213 -19.32 7.69 -0.22
N GLY A 214 -20.37 7.66 0.61
CA GLY A 214 -21.17 6.46 0.84
C GLY A 214 -21.84 5.94 -0.43
N GLU A 215 -22.18 6.80 -1.39
CA GLU A 215 -22.68 6.39 -2.70
C GLU A 215 -21.55 5.89 -3.60
N ILE A 216 -20.44 6.62 -3.69
CA ILE A 216 -19.31 6.24 -4.56
C ILE A 216 -18.69 4.92 -4.13
N THR A 217 -18.46 4.68 -2.84
CA THR A 217 -17.87 3.42 -2.36
C THR A 217 -18.76 2.22 -2.68
N ARG A 218 -20.10 2.37 -2.56
CA ARG A 218 -21.06 1.33 -2.99
C ARG A 218 -21.08 1.15 -4.51
N LEU A 219 -21.00 2.24 -5.26
CA LEU A 219 -20.99 2.22 -6.73
C LEU A 219 -19.82 1.38 -7.26
N ILE A 220 -18.64 1.50 -6.67
CA ILE A 220 -17.47 0.71 -7.06
C ILE A 220 -17.44 -0.70 -6.45
N GLY A 221 -18.45 -1.10 -5.69
CA GLY A 221 -18.69 -2.47 -5.26
C GLY A 221 -18.38 -2.80 -3.81
N LEU A 222 -18.15 -1.79 -2.93
CA LEU A 222 -17.96 -2.06 -1.50
C LEU A 222 -19.29 -2.48 -0.87
N PRO A 223 -19.41 -3.71 -0.33
CA PRO A 223 -20.67 -4.21 0.21
C PRO A 223 -20.99 -3.54 1.56
N PRO A 224 -22.14 -2.86 1.69
CA PRO A 224 -22.49 -2.13 2.93
C PRO A 224 -22.72 -3.04 4.13
N GLU A 225 -23.10 -4.29 3.88
CA GLU A 225 -23.30 -5.33 4.91
C GLU A 225 -22.01 -5.90 5.48
N ALA A 226 -20.87 -5.72 4.77
CA ALA A 226 -19.56 -6.23 5.15
C ALA A 226 -18.52 -5.11 5.30
N SER A 227 -18.96 -3.85 5.41
CA SER A 227 -18.04 -2.72 5.50
C SER A 227 -18.61 -1.54 6.26
N ARG A 228 -17.71 -0.63 6.67
CA ARG A 228 -18.07 0.69 7.17
C ARG A 228 -17.03 1.74 6.82
N LEU A 229 -17.48 2.99 6.69
CA LEU A 229 -16.68 4.16 6.44
C LEU A 229 -16.70 5.08 7.66
N ASP A 230 -15.53 5.37 8.23
CA ASP A 230 -15.36 6.23 9.40
C ASP A 230 -14.39 7.38 9.13
N VAL A 231 -14.17 8.23 10.15
CA VAL A 231 -13.24 9.38 10.08
C VAL A 231 -12.00 9.07 10.90
N SER A 232 -10.82 9.35 10.35
CA SER A 232 -9.55 9.29 11.07
C SER A 232 -8.61 10.43 10.66
N ALA A 233 -7.55 10.64 11.44
CA ALA A 233 -6.53 11.65 11.12
C ALA A 233 -5.75 11.30 9.85
N HIS A 234 -5.49 10.00 9.65
CA HIS A 234 -4.85 9.43 8.46
C HIS A 234 -5.76 8.33 7.91
N PRO A 235 -6.23 8.42 6.64
CA PRO A 235 -7.00 7.35 6.01
C PRO A 235 -6.28 6.01 6.09
N PHE A 236 -7.03 4.94 6.29
CA PHE A 236 -6.54 3.57 6.25
C PHE A 236 -7.69 2.58 6.03
N SER A 237 -7.34 1.38 5.54
CA SER A 237 -8.21 0.22 5.44
C SER A 237 -7.71 -0.88 6.37
N THR A 238 -8.63 -1.61 6.99
CA THR A 238 -8.32 -2.80 7.80
C THR A 238 -9.43 -3.84 7.67
N LEU A 239 -9.05 -5.11 7.70
CA LEU A 239 -9.96 -6.24 7.77
C LEU A 239 -10.02 -6.73 9.22
N ILE A 240 -11.22 -6.80 9.80
CA ILE A 240 -11.44 -7.32 11.16
C ILE A 240 -11.81 -8.80 11.12
N GLY A 241 -12.26 -9.28 9.97
CA GLY A 241 -12.63 -10.68 9.75
C GLY A 241 -13.17 -10.85 8.34
N PRO A 242 -13.56 -12.05 7.91
CA PRO A 242 -13.90 -12.34 6.54
C PRO A 242 -14.97 -11.43 5.90
N ALA A 243 -15.85 -10.85 6.71
CA ALA A 243 -16.93 -9.96 6.25
C ALA A 243 -17.02 -8.66 7.07
N ASP A 244 -15.88 -8.12 7.54
CA ASP A 244 -15.83 -6.84 8.27
C ASP A 244 -14.63 -6.01 7.81
N ALA A 245 -14.78 -5.32 6.68
CA ALA A 245 -13.79 -4.38 6.17
C ALA A 245 -14.10 -2.96 6.67
N ARG A 246 -13.12 -2.27 7.25
CA ARG A 246 -13.27 -0.91 7.74
C ARG A 246 -12.33 0.01 7.04
N ILE A 247 -12.90 1.04 6.42
CA ILE A 247 -12.14 2.10 5.75
C ILE A 247 -12.35 3.42 6.47
N THR A 248 -11.35 4.27 6.43
CA THR A 248 -11.44 5.60 7.04
C THR A 248 -11.02 6.67 6.06
N VAL A 249 -11.56 7.88 6.25
CA VAL A 249 -11.24 9.05 5.42
C VAL A 249 -10.99 10.28 6.29
N ARG A 250 -10.37 11.29 5.69
CA ARG A 250 -10.28 12.64 6.25
C ARG A 250 -10.95 13.62 5.29
N TYR A 251 -11.94 14.33 5.79
CA TYR A 251 -12.67 15.35 5.01
C TYR A 251 -11.93 16.68 5.01
N ASP A 252 -12.09 17.42 3.89
CA ASP A 252 -11.62 18.78 3.76
C ASP A 252 -12.77 19.65 3.19
N ALA A 253 -13.18 20.68 3.91
CA ALA A 253 -14.27 21.55 3.47
C ALA A 253 -13.91 22.43 2.26
N ALA A 254 -12.61 22.58 1.98
CA ALA A 254 -12.12 23.33 0.82
C ALA A 254 -11.85 22.44 -0.42
N ASP A 255 -11.69 21.11 -0.22
CA ASP A 255 -11.31 20.19 -1.30
C ASP A 255 -11.90 18.80 -1.07
N PHE A 256 -13.04 18.51 -1.67
CA PHE A 256 -13.71 17.21 -1.56
C PHE A 256 -12.93 16.07 -2.24
N THR A 257 -12.04 16.40 -3.18
CA THR A 257 -11.30 15.37 -3.94
C THR A 257 -10.32 14.60 -3.08
N LYS A 258 -9.80 15.19 -2.01
CA LYS A 258 -8.94 14.49 -1.04
C LYS A 258 -9.69 13.34 -0.37
N ALA A 259 -10.91 13.61 0.09
CA ALA A 259 -11.75 12.58 0.70
C ALA A 259 -12.23 11.56 -0.36
N LEU A 260 -12.56 12.00 -1.56
CA LEU A 260 -12.98 11.14 -2.67
C LEU A 260 -11.88 10.14 -3.03
N PHE A 261 -10.68 10.62 -3.36
CA PHE A 261 -9.59 9.73 -3.76
C PHE A 261 -9.11 8.84 -2.61
N GLY A 262 -9.09 9.37 -1.38
CA GLY A 262 -8.82 8.57 -0.18
C GLY A 262 -9.84 7.46 0.02
N ALA A 263 -11.14 7.74 -0.08
CA ALA A 263 -12.19 6.73 0.05
C ALA A 263 -12.11 5.65 -1.04
N VAL A 264 -11.85 6.04 -2.29
CA VAL A 264 -11.70 5.09 -3.40
C VAL A 264 -10.44 4.24 -3.22
N HIS A 265 -9.33 4.84 -2.78
CA HIS A 265 -8.08 4.14 -2.46
C HIS A 265 -8.32 3.07 -1.37
N GLU A 266 -8.88 3.45 -0.23
CA GLU A 266 -9.16 2.52 0.87
C GLU A 266 -10.20 1.47 0.48
N THR A 267 -11.15 1.82 -0.39
CA THR A 267 -12.09 0.84 -0.95
C THR A 267 -11.38 -0.20 -1.81
N GLY A 268 -10.39 0.20 -2.61
CA GLY A 268 -9.58 -0.75 -3.39
C GLY A 268 -8.88 -1.80 -2.51
N HIS A 269 -8.29 -1.37 -1.40
CA HIS A 269 -7.74 -2.26 -0.37
C HIS A 269 -8.80 -3.18 0.24
N ALA A 270 -9.95 -2.63 0.62
CA ALA A 270 -11.05 -3.38 1.22
C ALA A 270 -11.62 -4.45 0.27
N LEU A 271 -11.83 -4.10 -1.00
CA LEU A 271 -12.32 -5.03 -2.03
C LEU A 271 -11.35 -6.19 -2.27
N TYR A 272 -10.04 -5.93 -2.23
CA TYR A 272 -9.02 -6.98 -2.31
C TYR A 272 -9.12 -7.91 -1.11
N SER A 273 -9.10 -7.36 0.10
CA SER A 273 -9.17 -8.14 1.33
C SER A 273 -10.45 -8.99 1.44
N LEU A 274 -11.60 -8.43 1.10
CA LEU A 274 -12.89 -9.14 1.06
C LEU A 274 -12.95 -10.21 -0.07
N GLY A 275 -12.12 -10.08 -1.09
CA GLY A 275 -12.09 -10.98 -2.24
C GLY A 275 -11.27 -12.26 -2.05
N HIS A 276 -10.46 -12.38 -0.98
CA HIS A 276 -9.59 -13.54 -0.76
C HIS A 276 -10.37 -14.78 -0.36
N ASP A 277 -11.40 -14.62 0.46
CA ASP A 277 -12.15 -15.74 1.01
C ASP A 277 -13.66 -15.43 1.13
N PRO A 278 -14.36 -15.39 -0.01
CA PRO A 278 -15.79 -15.03 0.00
C PRO A 278 -16.70 -16.03 0.75
N GLY A 279 -16.17 -17.18 1.18
CA GLY A 279 -16.93 -18.22 1.87
C GLY A 279 -16.33 -18.67 3.19
N ASP A 280 -15.41 -17.92 3.79
CA ASP A 280 -14.71 -18.24 5.06
C ASP A 280 -13.96 -19.59 5.06
N ALA A 281 -13.80 -20.21 3.91
CA ALA A 281 -13.15 -21.53 3.79
C ALA A 281 -11.61 -21.43 3.92
N ARG A 282 -11.05 -20.23 3.67
CA ARG A 282 -9.61 -19.95 3.67
C ARG A 282 -9.14 -19.14 4.87
N HIS A 283 -10.06 -18.77 5.77
CA HIS A 283 -9.75 -17.96 6.94
C HIS A 283 -8.60 -18.55 7.76
N GLY A 284 -7.57 -17.75 8.01
CA GLY A 284 -6.36 -18.16 8.74
C GLY A 284 -5.41 -19.05 7.96
N THR A 285 -5.59 -19.19 6.64
CA THR A 285 -4.63 -19.85 5.77
C THR A 285 -3.94 -18.84 4.85
N PRO A 286 -2.70 -19.10 4.36
CA PRO A 286 -2.04 -18.24 3.38
C PRO A 286 -2.85 -17.98 2.11
N MET A 287 -3.68 -18.93 1.68
CA MET A 287 -4.59 -18.73 0.55
C MET A 287 -5.72 -17.71 0.83
N GLY A 288 -6.00 -17.40 2.08
CA GLY A 288 -6.95 -16.38 2.52
C GLY A 288 -6.31 -15.00 2.79
N GLU A 289 -5.03 -14.80 2.44
CA GLU A 289 -4.30 -13.57 2.71
C GLU A 289 -3.74 -12.94 1.44
N TYR A 290 -3.41 -11.66 1.51
CA TYR A 290 -2.71 -10.96 0.43
C TYR A 290 -1.28 -11.48 0.26
N VAL A 291 -0.79 -11.46 -0.98
CA VAL A 291 0.52 -12.05 -1.31
C VAL A 291 1.68 -11.09 -1.00
N SER A 292 1.49 -9.77 -1.17
CA SER A 292 2.50 -8.74 -0.91
C SER A 292 1.88 -7.35 -0.74
N LEU A 293 2.67 -6.41 -0.21
CA LEU A 293 2.23 -5.03 -0.09
C LEU A 293 2.08 -4.33 -1.44
N ALA A 294 2.93 -4.61 -2.43
CA ALA A 294 2.78 -4.00 -3.75
C ALA A 294 1.53 -4.51 -4.49
N VAL A 295 1.19 -5.79 -4.37
CA VAL A 295 -0.09 -6.30 -4.91
C VAL A 295 -1.26 -5.68 -4.18
N HIS A 296 -1.19 -5.52 -2.84
CA HIS A 296 -2.23 -4.88 -2.04
C HIS A 296 -2.41 -3.40 -2.43
N GLU A 297 -1.31 -2.66 -2.59
CA GLU A 297 -1.31 -1.27 -3.07
C GLU A 297 -1.75 -1.16 -4.54
N SER A 298 -1.51 -2.17 -5.36
CA SER A 298 -1.96 -2.17 -6.75
C SER A 298 -3.48 -2.12 -6.87
N GLN A 299 -4.20 -2.70 -5.92
CA GLN A 299 -5.66 -2.67 -5.91
C GLN A 299 -6.20 -1.29 -5.53
N SER A 300 -5.62 -0.64 -4.52
CA SER A 300 -5.96 0.73 -4.15
C SER A 300 -5.62 1.72 -5.27
N ARG A 301 -4.41 1.61 -5.83
CA ARG A 301 -3.94 2.51 -6.90
C ARG A 301 -4.69 2.33 -8.21
N LEU A 302 -5.08 1.11 -8.56
CA LEU A 302 -5.91 0.86 -9.73
C LEU A 302 -7.25 1.61 -9.62
N TRP A 303 -7.94 1.47 -8.50
CA TRP A 303 -9.19 2.17 -8.29
C TRP A 303 -9.01 3.68 -8.17
N GLU A 304 -7.99 4.16 -7.48
CA GLU A 304 -7.71 5.60 -7.36
C GLU A 304 -7.27 6.24 -8.68
N ASN A 305 -6.26 5.68 -9.35
CA ASN A 305 -5.58 6.34 -10.46
C ASN A 305 -6.14 5.96 -11.83
N GLN A 306 -6.32 4.65 -12.11
CA GLN A 306 -6.81 4.22 -13.40
C GLN A 306 -8.34 4.38 -13.53
N VAL A 307 -9.09 4.25 -12.41
CA VAL A 307 -10.55 4.40 -12.40
C VAL A 307 -10.95 5.82 -11.99
N ALA A 308 -10.77 6.22 -10.74
CA ALA A 308 -11.34 7.47 -10.23
C ALA A 308 -10.73 8.75 -10.84
N ARG A 309 -9.50 8.65 -11.37
CA ARG A 309 -8.87 9.76 -12.12
C ARG A 309 -9.02 9.62 -13.64
N SER A 310 -9.96 8.81 -14.14
CA SER A 310 -10.24 8.62 -15.56
C SER A 310 -11.40 9.52 -16.06
N LEU A 311 -11.44 9.78 -17.36
CA LEU A 311 -12.55 10.51 -17.96
C LEU A 311 -13.89 9.76 -17.83
N PRO A 312 -13.99 8.43 -18.12
CA PRO A 312 -15.24 7.69 -17.93
C PRO A 312 -15.82 7.79 -16.51
N PHE A 313 -14.98 7.75 -15.48
CA PHE A 313 -15.44 7.95 -14.10
C PHE A 313 -16.07 9.35 -13.92
N TRP A 314 -15.43 10.39 -14.42
CA TRP A 314 -15.95 11.76 -14.30
C TRP A 314 -17.18 12.02 -15.16
N GLU A 315 -17.38 11.31 -16.28
CA GLU A 315 -18.60 11.35 -17.06
C GLU A 315 -19.81 10.90 -16.26
N HIS A 316 -19.64 9.89 -15.40
CA HIS A 316 -20.70 9.43 -14.50
C HIS A 316 -20.78 10.23 -13.20
N VAL A 317 -19.66 10.50 -12.57
CA VAL A 317 -19.60 10.98 -11.17
C VAL A 317 -19.74 12.50 -11.05
N LEU A 318 -19.32 13.29 -12.07
CA LEU A 318 -19.44 14.74 -11.98
C LEU A 318 -20.90 15.23 -11.85
N PRO A 319 -21.89 14.69 -12.56
CA PRO A 319 -23.30 15.06 -12.33
C PRO A 319 -23.73 14.80 -10.88
N LEU A 320 -23.39 13.63 -10.32
CA LEU A 320 -23.69 13.27 -8.94
C LEU A 320 -23.03 14.21 -7.92
N ALA A 321 -21.81 14.64 -8.21
CA ALA A 321 -21.08 15.60 -7.39
C ALA A 321 -21.66 17.01 -7.50
N ALA A 322 -22.03 17.47 -8.71
CA ALA A 322 -22.60 18.80 -8.96
C ALA A 322 -23.98 18.97 -8.32
N ASP A 323 -24.78 17.91 -8.23
CA ASP A 323 -26.08 17.93 -7.52
C ASP A 323 -25.90 18.19 -6.01
N ARG A 324 -24.75 17.87 -5.43
CA ARG A 324 -24.42 18.04 -4.00
C ARG A 324 -23.56 19.27 -3.73
N PHE A 325 -22.72 19.63 -4.69
CA PHE A 325 -21.72 20.67 -4.54
C PHE A 325 -21.93 21.75 -5.60
N ALA A 326 -22.70 22.78 -5.27
CA ALA A 326 -23.01 23.89 -6.16
C ALA A 326 -21.75 24.56 -6.77
N ALA A 327 -20.61 24.47 -6.08
CA ALA A 327 -19.33 24.97 -6.57
C ALA A 327 -18.89 24.30 -7.88
N LEU A 328 -19.35 23.10 -8.18
CA LEU A 328 -19.03 22.37 -9.42
C LEU A 328 -19.95 22.73 -10.60
N ALA A 329 -20.93 23.59 -10.40
CA ALA A 329 -21.82 24.02 -11.48
C ALA A 329 -21.01 24.63 -12.64
N GLY A 330 -21.28 24.15 -13.85
CA GLY A 330 -20.60 24.62 -15.06
C GLY A 330 -19.24 24.01 -15.35
N PHE A 331 -18.84 23.00 -14.58
CA PHE A 331 -17.73 22.10 -14.99
C PHE A 331 -18.25 21.01 -15.91
N SER A 332 -17.48 20.73 -16.95
CA SER A 332 -17.66 19.52 -17.76
C SER A 332 -16.85 18.34 -17.19
N PRO A 333 -17.23 17.09 -17.48
CA PRO A 333 -16.44 15.91 -17.09
C PRO A 333 -14.98 15.99 -17.55
N ARG A 334 -14.75 16.55 -18.75
CA ARG A 334 -13.40 16.72 -19.30
C ARG A 334 -12.57 17.74 -18.52
N GLU A 335 -13.18 18.84 -18.06
CA GLU A 335 -12.51 19.82 -17.21
C GLU A 335 -12.19 19.24 -15.82
N ALA A 336 -13.11 18.49 -15.23
CA ALA A 336 -12.87 17.81 -13.96
C ALA A 336 -11.73 16.78 -14.08
N TYR A 337 -11.76 15.93 -15.10
CA TYR A 337 -10.69 14.99 -15.43
C TYR A 337 -9.34 15.71 -15.60
N ALA A 338 -9.29 16.80 -16.35
CA ALA A 338 -8.07 17.57 -16.55
C ALA A 338 -7.56 18.22 -15.25
N ALA A 339 -8.46 18.72 -14.42
CA ALA A 339 -8.12 19.35 -13.14
C ALA A 339 -7.45 18.38 -12.16
N VAL A 340 -8.00 17.13 -12.04
CA VAL A 340 -7.48 16.11 -11.14
C VAL A 340 -6.27 15.36 -11.69
N GLY A 341 -6.05 15.42 -13.01
CA GLY A 341 -4.89 14.86 -13.68
C GLY A 341 -3.75 15.85 -13.93
N ALA A 342 -3.85 17.06 -13.38
CA ALA A 342 -2.84 18.09 -13.58
C ALA A 342 -1.49 17.72 -12.96
N ILE A 343 -0.41 17.89 -13.72
CA ILE A 343 0.97 17.67 -13.27
C ILE A 343 1.40 18.86 -12.42
N ARG A 344 1.70 18.62 -11.15
CA ARG A 344 2.06 19.65 -10.16
C ARG A 344 3.18 19.16 -9.26
N PRO A 345 4.45 19.24 -9.66
CA PRO A 345 5.56 18.85 -8.81
C PRO A 345 5.49 19.54 -7.44
N GLY A 346 5.57 18.74 -6.39
CA GLY A 346 5.45 19.23 -5.01
C GLY A 346 6.50 18.62 -4.09
N LEU A 347 6.59 19.16 -2.86
CA LEU A 347 7.55 18.70 -1.86
C LEU A 347 7.09 17.44 -1.11
N ILE A 348 5.79 17.26 -0.93
CA ILE A 348 5.22 16.26 -0.04
C ILE A 348 4.72 15.07 -0.85
N ARG A 349 5.26 13.89 -0.56
CA ARG A 349 4.93 12.64 -1.27
C ARG A 349 3.45 12.31 -1.24
N VAL A 350 2.81 12.39 -0.09
CA VAL A 350 1.39 12.02 0.07
C VAL A 350 0.43 12.97 -0.66
N ASP A 351 0.89 14.19 -1.00
CA ASP A 351 0.12 15.17 -1.75
C ASP A 351 0.50 15.20 -3.24
N ALA A 352 1.46 14.35 -3.67
CA ALA A 352 1.93 14.34 -5.06
C ALA A 352 0.84 13.84 -6.01
N ASP A 353 0.77 14.48 -7.20
CA ASP A 353 -0.07 13.99 -8.29
C ASP A 353 0.44 12.63 -8.83
N GLU A 354 -0.42 11.96 -9.58
CA GLU A 354 -0.14 10.62 -10.11
C GLU A 354 1.17 10.54 -10.91
N THR A 355 1.49 11.58 -11.69
CA THR A 355 2.70 11.62 -12.51
C THR A 355 3.95 11.79 -11.67
N THR A 356 3.92 12.68 -10.67
CA THR A 356 5.11 13.04 -9.88
C THR A 356 5.29 12.18 -8.62
N TYR A 357 4.35 11.28 -8.30
CA TYR A 357 4.45 10.42 -7.12
C TYR A 357 5.65 9.46 -7.14
N ASN A 358 5.88 8.76 -8.26
CA ASN A 358 6.94 7.77 -8.33
C ASN A 358 8.36 8.33 -8.13
N PRO A 359 8.74 9.52 -8.65
CA PRO A 359 9.98 10.18 -8.30
C PRO A 359 10.23 10.37 -6.80
N HIS A 360 9.20 10.59 -6.00
CA HIS A 360 9.34 10.64 -4.54
C HIS A 360 9.78 9.28 -3.96
N ILE A 361 9.31 8.18 -4.55
CA ILE A 361 9.73 6.83 -4.14
C ILE A 361 11.16 6.54 -4.58
N VAL A 362 11.53 6.93 -5.80
CA VAL A 362 12.92 6.80 -6.31
C VAL A 362 13.90 7.45 -5.36
N LEU A 363 13.62 8.70 -4.94
CA LEU A 363 14.45 9.44 -3.99
C LEU A 363 14.65 8.64 -2.69
N ARG A 364 13.58 8.09 -2.14
CA ARG A 364 13.62 7.32 -0.89
C ARG A 364 14.36 6.01 -1.04
N PHE A 365 14.10 5.28 -2.11
CA PHE A 365 14.77 4.02 -2.42
C PHE A 365 16.28 4.21 -2.54
N GLU A 366 16.75 5.23 -3.29
CA GLU A 366 18.17 5.49 -3.46
C GLU A 366 18.86 5.89 -2.14
N LEU A 367 18.16 6.66 -1.28
CA LEU A 367 18.68 7.02 0.04
C LEU A 367 18.68 5.85 1.02
N GLU A 368 17.61 5.04 1.06
CA GLU A 368 17.57 3.82 1.88
C GLU A 368 18.70 2.86 1.52
N LEU A 369 18.88 2.65 0.22
CA LEU A 369 19.91 1.75 -0.30
C LEU A 369 21.30 2.23 0.14
N ALA A 370 21.58 3.52 -0.01
CA ALA A 370 22.85 4.13 0.42
C ALA A 370 23.03 4.04 1.96
N LEU A 371 21.97 4.27 2.73
CA LEU A 371 22.02 4.13 4.20
C LEU A 371 22.28 2.68 4.59
N VAL A 372 21.57 1.70 4.03
CA VAL A 372 21.72 0.28 4.38
C VAL A 372 23.09 -0.25 3.97
N ARG A 373 23.63 0.14 2.82
CA ARG A 373 24.97 -0.21 2.36
C ARG A 373 26.07 0.43 3.20
N GLY A 374 25.81 1.59 3.83
CA GLY A 374 26.83 2.37 4.55
C GLY A 374 27.53 3.41 3.69
N ASP A 375 27.05 3.64 2.47
CA ASP A 375 27.55 4.65 1.53
C ASP A 375 27.13 6.07 1.94
N LEU A 376 26.09 6.19 2.79
CA LEU A 376 25.59 7.44 3.35
C LEU A 376 25.54 7.35 4.87
N ALA A 377 26.18 8.28 5.56
CA ALA A 377 26.04 8.42 7.01
C ALA A 377 24.71 9.10 7.37
N VAL A 378 24.08 8.67 8.47
CA VAL A 378 22.82 9.27 8.94
C VAL A 378 22.91 10.77 9.13
N ALA A 379 24.07 11.29 9.61
CA ALA A 379 24.28 12.72 9.81
C ALA A 379 24.21 13.54 8.51
N ASP A 380 24.51 12.92 7.36
CA ASP A 380 24.56 13.58 6.05
C ASP A 380 23.22 13.47 5.30
N LEU A 381 22.25 12.72 5.84
CA LEU A 381 20.95 12.48 5.21
C LEU A 381 20.21 13.76 4.79
N PRO A 382 20.13 14.86 5.59
CA PRO A 382 19.43 16.06 5.15
C PRO A 382 20.05 16.70 3.90
N GLY A 383 21.39 16.73 3.82
CA GLY A 383 22.10 17.20 2.64
C GLY A 383 21.84 16.36 1.40
N ALA A 384 22.00 15.05 1.54
CA ALA A 384 21.75 14.08 0.47
C ALA A 384 20.27 14.11 0.00
N TRP A 385 19.32 14.28 0.93
CA TRP A 385 17.92 14.45 0.59
C TRP A 385 17.68 15.69 -0.26
N ASN A 386 18.22 16.83 0.12
CA ASN A 386 18.04 18.10 -0.59
C ASN A 386 18.67 18.05 -2.00
N GLU A 387 19.84 17.42 -2.14
CA GLU A 387 20.48 17.21 -3.43
C GLU A 387 19.60 16.33 -4.34
N LYS A 388 19.22 15.14 -3.89
CA LYS A 388 18.38 14.23 -4.66
C LYS A 388 16.99 14.82 -4.95
N SER A 389 16.40 15.57 -4.02
CA SER A 389 15.12 16.25 -4.25
C SER A 389 15.21 17.26 -5.40
N ARG A 390 16.28 18.03 -5.45
CA ARG A 390 16.53 18.95 -6.56
C ARG A 390 16.73 18.22 -7.88
N ASP A 391 17.49 17.13 -7.87
CA ASP A 391 17.83 16.40 -9.09
C ASP A 391 16.65 15.58 -9.64
N ILE A 392 15.85 14.96 -8.76
CA ILE A 392 14.78 14.03 -9.13
C ILE A 392 13.44 14.75 -9.25
N LEU A 393 13.11 15.64 -8.29
CA LEU A 393 11.81 16.31 -8.20
C LEU A 393 11.83 17.74 -8.76
N GLY A 394 13.00 18.32 -8.97
CA GLY A 394 13.16 19.72 -9.39
C GLY A 394 12.85 20.75 -8.30
N VAL A 395 12.70 20.32 -7.05
CA VAL A 395 12.37 21.17 -5.90
C VAL A 395 13.32 20.91 -4.74
N THR A 396 13.59 21.92 -3.93
CA THR A 396 14.45 21.79 -2.73
C THR A 396 13.61 22.11 -1.50
N PRO A 397 13.51 21.19 -0.52
CA PRO A 397 12.79 21.45 0.72
C PRO A 397 13.39 22.64 1.49
N PRO A 398 12.57 23.58 1.98
CA PRO A 398 13.04 24.71 2.77
C PRO A 398 13.41 24.31 4.20
N SER A 399 13.06 23.10 4.64
CA SER A 399 13.33 22.58 5.98
C SER A 399 13.29 21.05 6.00
N ASP A 400 13.91 20.44 7.01
CA ASP A 400 13.92 18.98 7.19
C ASP A 400 12.52 18.43 7.49
N ALA A 401 11.65 19.22 8.11
CA ALA A 401 10.27 18.82 8.42
C ALA A 401 9.42 18.51 7.18
N VAL A 402 9.67 19.18 6.06
CA VAL A 402 9.07 18.90 4.75
C VAL A 402 10.06 18.24 3.78
N GLY A 403 11.23 17.89 4.27
CA GLY A 403 12.29 17.13 3.62
C GLY A 403 12.38 15.71 4.19
N CYS A 404 13.55 15.36 4.75
CA CYS A 404 13.86 14.01 5.22
C CYS A 404 13.03 13.54 6.43
N LEU A 405 12.34 14.44 7.13
CA LEU A 405 11.44 14.11 8.25
C LEU A 405 9.96 13.96 7.84
N GLN A 406 9.61 14.05 6.55
CA GLN A 406 8.21 14.06 6.14
C GLN A 406 7.49 12.70 6.32
N ASP A 407 8.22 11.58 6.29
CA ASP A 407 7.67 10.23 6.37
C ASP A 407 8.00 9.54 7.70
N VAL A 408 7.03 8.78 8.22
CA VAL A 408 7.16 8.04 9.48
C VAL A 408 7.99 6.75 9.35
N HIS A 409 8.12 6.19 8.15
CA HIS A 409 8.62 4.83 7.88
C HIS A 409 9.95 4.52 8.55
N TRP A 410 10.95 5.37 8.40
CA TRP A 410 12.26 5.16 9.00
C TRP A 410 12.24 5.21 10.52
N SER A 411 11.33 5.96 11.11
CA SER A 411 11.18 6.02 12.57
C SER A 411 10.65 4.73 13.20
N MET A 412 10.06 3.86 12.36
CA MET A 412 9.58 2.53 12.74
C MET A 412 10.52 1.40 12.26
N GLY A 413 11.65 1.74 11.63
CA GLY A 413 12.58 0.76 11.08
C GLY A 413 12.07 0.06 9.81
N ALA A 414 11.12 0.66 9.08
CA ALA A 414 10.53 0.11 7.86
C ALA A 414 11.40 0.37 6.63
N PHE A 415 12.66 -0.04 6.68
CA PHE A 415 13.57 -0.02 5.53
C PHE A 415 13.16 -1.12 4.54
N GLY A 416 13.19 -0.80 3.23
CA GLY A 416 12.72 -1.69 2.18
C GLY A 416 11.22 -1.55 1.87
N TYR A 417 10.50 -0.70 2.60
CA TYR A 417 9.06 -0.50 2.39
C TYR A 417 8.74 0.36 1.15
N PHE A 418 9.46 1.45 0.94
CA PHE A 418 9.11 2.45 -0.08
C PHE A 418 8.97 1.92 -1.51
N PRO A 419 9.77 0.96 -2.00
CA PRO A 419 9.60 0.41 -3.33
C PRO A 419 8.21 -0.16 -3.61
N THR A 420 7.53 -0.69 -2.58
CA THR A 420 6.20 -1.32 -2.70
C THR A 420 5.15 -0.36 -3.26
N TYR A 421 5.25 0.93 -2.97
CA TYR A 421 4.36 1.96 -3.49
C TYR A 421 4.47 2.12 -5.02
N SER A 422 5.69 2.21 -5.56
CA SER A 422 5.89 2.32 -7.02
C SER A 422 5.62 1.00 -7.72
N LEU A 423 5.99 -0.13 -7.12
CA LEU A 423 5.62 -1.45 -7.64
C LEU A 423 4.09 -1.61 -7.67
N GLY A 424 3.39 -1.12 -6.65
CA GLY A 424 1.93 -1.07 -6.63
C GLY A 424 1.35 -0.27 -7.80
N ASN A 425 1.90 0.91 -8.09
CA ASN A 425 1.50 1.70 -9.27
C ASN A 425 1.78 0.97 -10.60
N VAL A 426 2.92 0.30 -10.70
CA VAL A 426 3.29 -0.50 -11.88
C VAL A 426 2.32 -1.67 -12.07
N TYR A 427 2.08 -2.45 -11.01
CA TYR A 427 1.15 -3.57 -11.05
C TYR A 427 -0.27 -3.12 -11.37
N ALA A 428 -0.73 -2.02 -10.78
CA ALA A 428 -2.04 -1.42 -11.08
C ALA A 428 -2.20 -1.11 -12.58
N ALA A 429 -1.20 -0.48 -13.19
CA ALA A 429 -1.24 -0.15 -14.61
C ALA A 429 -1.17 -1.40 -15.51
N CYS A 430 -0.34 -2.41 -15.16
CA CYS A 430 -0.29 -3.68 -15.87
C CYS A 430 -1.65 -4.40 -15.83
N LEU A 431 -2.25 -4.49 -14.65
CA LEU A 431 -3.54 -5.15 -14.44
C LEU A 431 -4.68 -4.41 -15.16
N PHE A 432 -4.69 -3.07 -15.11
CA PHE A 432 -5.72 -2.30 -15.77
C PHE A 432 -5.63 -2.37 -17.31
N GLU A 433 -4.42 -2.36 -17.88
CA GLU A 433 -4.20 -2.55 -19.31
C GLU A 433 -4.69 -3.96 -19.75
N ALA A 434 -4.40 -4.99 -18.96
CA ALA A 434 -4.88 -6.35 -19.22
C ALA A 434 -6.42 -6.46 -19.09
N ALA A 435 -7.00 -5.83 -18.06
CA ALA A 435 -8.45 -5.79 -17.87
C ALA A 435 -9.16 -5.09 -19.05
N ARG A 436 -8.64 -3.94 -19.53
CA ARG A 436 -9.18 -3.26 -20.72
C ARG A 436 -9.08 -4.11 -22.00
N SER A 437 -8.02 -4.89 -22.11
CA SER A 437 -7.88 -5.83 -23.25
C SER A 437 -8.88 -6.99 -23.19
N ALA A 438 -9.18 -7.47 -21.97
CA ALA A 438 -10.14 -8.54 -21.74
C ALA A 438 -11.60 -8.06 -21.77
N LEU A 439 -11.85 -6.80 -21.50
CA LEU A 439 -13.17 -6.15 -21.40
C LEU A 439 -13.22 -4.93 -22.32
N PRO A 440 -13.46 -5.12 -23.64
CA PRO A 440 -13.40 -4.02 -24.63
C PRO A 440 -14.36 -2.85 -24.35
N ASP A 441 -15.49 -3.12 -23.67
CA ASP A 441 -16.49 -2.11 -23.32
C ASP A 441 -16.29 -1.48 -21.93
N LEU A 442 -15.14 -1.74 -21.27
CA LEU A 442 -14.90 -1.32 -19.88
C LEU A 442 -15.08 0.20 -19.69
N ASP A 443 -14.50 1.02 -20.58
CA ASP A 443 -14.62 2.47 -20.47
C ASP A 443 -16.08 2.94 -20.61
N ALA A 444 -16.85 2.33 -21.51
CA ALA A 444 -18.27 2.63 -21.68
C ALA A 444 -19.10 2.18 -20.46
N SER A 445 -18.80 1.04 -19.88
CA SER A 445 -19.43 0.57 -18.64
C SER A 445 -19.15 1.52 -17.47
N MET A 446 -17.90 1.94 -17.28
CA MET A 446 -17.54 2.91 -16.24
C MET A 446 -18.22 4.26 -16.42
N ALA A 447 -18.35 4.75 -17.67
CA ALA A 447 -19.08 5.99 -17.98
C ALA A 447 -20.59 5.91 -17.68
N GLN A 448 -21.14 4.70 -17.60
CA GLN A 448 -22.52 4.44 -17.19
C GLN A 448 -22.67 4.12 -15.70
N GLY A 449 -21.54 4.10 -14.94
CA GLY A 449 -21.51 3.76 -13.52
C GLY A 449 -21.48 2.27 -13.22
N ASP A 450 -21.23 1.43 -14.24
CA ASP A 450 -21.08 -0.02 -14.04
C ASP A 450 -19.60 -0.40 -13.91
N PHE A 451 -19.15 -0.60 -12.67
CA PHE A 451 -17.80 -1.05 -12.31
C PHE A 451 -17.72 -2.55 -12.03
N ALA A 452 -18.86 -3.25 -12.04
CA ALA A 452 -18.91 -4.68 -11.71
C ALA A 452 -18.06 -5.56 -12.63
N PRO A 453 -17.96 -5.34 -13.96
CA PRO A 453 -17.10 -6.13 -14.83
C PRO A 453 -15.63 -6.08 -14.44
N LEU A 454 -15.12 -4.88 -14.07
CA LEU A 454 -13.74 -4.71 -13.61
C LEU A 454 -13.50 -5.46 -12.29
N LEU A 455 -14.40 -5.28 -11.32
CA LEU A 455 -14.29 -5.96 -10.02
C LEU A 455 -14.34 -7.50 -10.19
N ALA A 456 -15.19 -8.00 -11.04
CA ALA A 456 -15.27 -9.44 -11.34
C ALA A 456 -13.96 -9.96 -11.96
N TRP A 457 -13.36 -9.20 -12.89
CA TRP A 457 -12.09 -9.55 -13.49
C TRP A 457 -10.95 -9.57 -12.45
N LEU A 458 -10.89 -8.55 -11.57
CA LEU A 458 -9.89 -8.48 -10.50
C LEU A 458 -10.04 -9.64 -9.50
N ARG A 459 -11.28 -10.00 -9.12
CA ARG A 459 -11.54 -11.13 -8.24
C ARG A 459 -11.03 -12.44 -8.83
N ALA A 460 -11.38 -12.73 -10.07
CA ALA A 460 -10.99 -13.97 -10.74
C ALA A 460 -9.48 -14.10 -10.98
N ASN A 461 -8.79 -12.99 -11.28
CA ASN A 461 -7.39 -13.02 -11.69
C ASN A 461 -6.40 -12.72 -10.56
N ILE A 462 -6.81 -11.97 -9.52
CA ILE A 462 -5.95 -11.53 -8.42
C ILE A 462 -6.50 -11.95 -7.06
N HIS A 463 -7.72 -11.50 -6.68
CA HIS A 463 -8.18 -11.61 -5.29
C HIS A 463 -8.28 -13.07 -4.82
N GLU A 464 -8.90 -13.92 -5.62
CA GLU A 464 -9.12 -15.34 -5.30
C GLU A 464 -7.86 -16.20 -5.36
N LYS A 465 -6.73 -15.62 -5.78
CA LYS A 465 -5.46 -16.36 -5.88
C LYS A 465 -4.73 -16.45 -4.56
N GLY A 466 -5.00 -15.53 -3.61
CA GLY A 466 -4.29 -15.49 -2.33
C GLY A 466 -2.78 -15.55 -2.53
N ARG A 467 -2.09 -16.40 -1.75
CA ARG A 467 -0.65 -16.63 -1.88
C ARG A 467 -0.30 -17.87 -2.73
N LEU A 468 -1.10 -18.18 -3.76
CA LEU A 468 -0.84 -19.32 -4.65
C LEU A 468 0.44 -19.15 -5.47
N LEU A 469 0.73 -17.91 -5.88
CA LEU A 469 1.91 -17.54 -6.68
C LEU A 469 2.70 -16.46 -5.95
N ALA A 470 3.99 -16.34 -6.27
CA ALA A 470 4.78 -15.19 -5.86
C ALA A 470 4.19 -13.89 -6.47
N PRO A 471 4.39 -12.70 -5.85
CA PRO A 471 3.73 -11.46 -6.29
C PRO A 471 3.91 -11.16 -7.77
N ARG A 472 5.14 -11.21 -8.25
CA ARG A 472 5.50 -10.96 -9.65
C ARG A 472 4.86 -11.98 -10.61
N ASP A 473 4.84 -13.25 -10.21
CA ASP A 473 4.25 -14.34 -11.01
C ASP A 473 2.73 -14.24 -11.03
N LEU A 474 2.10 -13.79 -9.95
CA LEU A 474 0.66 -13.52 -9.90
C LEU A 474 0.27 -12.45 -10.92
N VAL A 475 0.99 -11.32 -10.94
CA VAL A 475 0.75 -10.26 -11.92
C VAL A 475 1.04 -10.76 -13.34
N ALA A 476 2.13 -11.51 -13.55
CA ALA A 476 2.46 -12.09 -14.85
C ALA A 476 1.38 -13.07 -15.35
N ALA A 477 0.82 -13.91 -14.47
CA ALA A 477 -0.24 -14.83 -14.82
C ALA A 477 -1.55 -14.10 -15.21
N ALA A 478 -1.86 -13.01 -14.52
CA ALA A 478 -3.05 -12.19 -14.81
C ALA A 478 -2.92 -11.36 -16.10
N THR A 479 -1.70 -10.96 -16.47
CA THR A 479 -1.45 -10.04 -17.60
C THR A 479 -0.85 -10.70 -18.84
N GLY A 480 -0.40 -11.96 -18.70
CA GLY A 480 0.28 -12.71 -19.76
C GLY A 480 1.76 -12.33 -19.96
N GLN A 481 2.31 -11.42 -19.14
CA GLN A 481 3.71 -10.96 -19.24
C GLN A 481 4.24 -10.49 -17.88
N ALA A 482 5.57 -10.54 -17.71
CA ALA A 482 6.21 -10.01 -16.51
C ALA A 482 5.92 -8.49 -16.37
N PRO A 483 5.64 -8.00 -15.14
CA PRO A 483 5.37 -6.58 -14.91
C PRO A 483 6.61 -5.71 -15.21
N THR A 484 6.39 -4.60 -15.92
CA THR A 484 7.38 -3.59 -16.28
C THR A 484 6.81 -2.18 -16.09
N ALA A 485 7.66 -1.16 -16.11
CA ALA A 485 7.22 0.24 -16.06
C ALA A 485 6.40 0.68 -17.29
N GLY A 486 6.52 -0.02 -18.41
CA GLY A 486 5.93 0.35 -19.70
C GLY A 486 4.42 0.67 -19.65
N PRO A 487 3.54 -0.19 -19.10
CA PRO A 487 2.11 0.10 -18.98
C PRO A 487 1.81 1.39 -18.22
N LEU A 488 2.49 1.63 -17.09
CA LEU A 488 2.32 2.87 -16.32
C LEU A 488 2.77 4.09 -17.11
N ILE A 489 3.91 4.01 -17.80
CA ILE A 489 4.42 5.11 -18.65
C ILE A 489 3.44 5.41 -19.77
N ARG A 490 2.89 4.38 -20.46
CA ARG A 490 1.86 4.57 -21.49
C ARG A 490 0.60 5.23 -20.95
N HIS A 491 0.15 4.82 -19.76
CA HIS A 491 -1.00 5.42 -19.08
C HIS A 491 -0.75 6.92 -18.79
N LEU A 492 0.38 7.27 -18.18
CA LEU A 492 0.74 8.65 -17.88
C LEU A 492 0.91 9.49 -19.16
N GLN A 493 1.51 8.93 -20.21
CA GLN A 493 1.66 9.59 -21.50
C GLN A 493 0.31 9.86 -22.17
N ALA A 494 -0.60 8.88 -22.18
CA ALA A 494 -1.94 9.06 -22.72
C ALA A 494 -2.70 10.18 -21.98
N LYS A 495 -2.56 10.23 -20.66
CA LYS A 495 -3.13 11.27 -19.81
C LYS A 495 -2.53 12.65 -20.08
N ALA A 496 -1.20 12.75 -20.18
CA ALA A 496 -0.51 14.00 -20.53
C ALA A 496 -0.95 14.51 -21.92
N ARG A 497 -1.09 13.64 -22.91
CA ARG A 497 -1.66 13.97 -24.22
C ARG A 497 -3.08 14.51 -24.13
N ALA A 498 -3.94 13.84 -23.38
CA ALA A 498 -5.34 14.21 -23.28
C ALA A 498 -5.55 15.57 -22.58
N ILE A 499 -4.67 15.91 -21.63
CA ILE A 499 -4.78 17.12 -20.80
C ILE A 499 -4.00 18.29 -21.39
N TYR A 500 -2.79 18.06 -21.88
CA TYR A 500 -1.86 19.11 -22.30
C TYR A 500 -1.58 19.12 -23.82
N GLY A 501 -1.95 18.08 -24.56
CA GLY A 501 -1.64 17.92 -25.97
C GLY A 501 -0.17 17.55 -26.26
N ILE A 502 0.55 16.98 -25.29
CA ILE A 502 2.01 16.67 -25.37
C ILE A 502 2.27 15.18 -25.39
#